data_6fb565a3743043ae981d5f7e79fa9ba1
#
_entry.id   6fb565a3743043ae981d5f7e79fa9ba1
#
_cell.length_a   1.000
_cell.length_b   1.000
_cell.length_c   1.000
_cell.angle_alpha   90.00
_cell.angle_beta   90.00
_cell.angle_gamma   90.00
#
_symmetry.space_group_name_H-M   'P 1'
#
loop_
_entity.id
_entity.type
_entity.pdbx_description
1 polymer ?
#
loop_
_entity_poly.entity_id
_entity_poly.type
_entity_poly.pdbx_seq_one_letter_code
_entity_poly.pdbx_strand_id
1 'polypeptide(L)'
;GCANCHRPSWTTGDDNIQDPNGIFKNNDMPRYPHQKIWPYTDFVQHRLFMENDIRTGWCRTTPLWGRGLSKLCTGAEDRLHDCRARNTMEAIMWHGNAKSDARYAIEKFRNLSKTDRDNIIFFIESI
;
A
#
# COMPACT_ATOMS: atom_id res chain seq x y z
N GLY A 1 -9.75 -5.69 -7.83
CA GLY A 1 -8.42 -5.56 -8.48
C GLY A 1 -7.36 -4.96 -7.56
N CYS A 2 -7.73 -4.30 -6.46
CA CYS A 2 -6.77 -3.66 -5.53
C CYS A 2 -5.73 -4.65 -4.97
N ALA A 3 -6.16 -5.89 -4.69
CA ALA A 3 -5.32 -6.94 -4.16
C ALA A 3 -4.22 -7.44 -5.13
N ASN A 4 -4.24 -7.00 -6.39
CA ASN A 4 -3.16 -7.33 -7.33
C ASN A 4 -1.85 -6.63 -6.95
N CYS A 5 -1.93 -5.39 -6.45
CA CYS A 5 -0.81 -4.61 -5.93
C CYS A 5 -0.81 -4.66 -4.40
N HIS A 6 -1.94 -4.41 -3.75
CA HIS A 6 -2.11 -4.55 -2.30
C HIS A 6 -2.32 -6.02 -1.91
N ARG A 7 -1.32 -6.85 -2.20
CA ARG A 7 -1.34 -8.29 -1.91
C ARG A 7 -1.54 -8.51 -0.41
N PRO A 8 -2.57 -9.29 -0.01
CA PRO A 8 -2.96 -9.38 1.40
C PRO A 8 -1.88 -9.91 2.32
N SER A 9 -1.18 -10.97 1.94
CA SER A 9 -0.26 -11.62 2.85
C SER A 9 1.01 -12.14 2.18
N TRP A 10 2.04 -12.29 3.01
CA TRP A 10 3.31 -12.91 2.70
C TRP A 10 3.72 -13.87 3.80
N THR A 11 4.63 -14.78 3.47
CA THR A 11 5.37 -15.53 4.49
C THR A 11 6.81 -15.01 4.46
N THR A 12 7.36 -14.66 5.61
CA THR A 12 8.75 -14.23 5.73
C THR A 12 9.69 -15.38 5.36
N GLY A 13 10.86 -15.05 4.84
CA GLY A 13 11.87 -16.02 4.48
C GLY A 13 12.58 -16.64 5.69
N ASP A 14 13.66 -17.37 5.41
CA ASP A 14 14.57 -17.85 6.43
C ASP A 14 15.25 -16.69 7.19
N ASP A 15 15.65 -16.94 8.42
CA ASP A 15 16.44 -15.99 9.21
C ASP A 15 17.94 -16.02 8.87
N ASN A 16 18.35 -16.93 7.97
CA ASN A 16 19.72 -17.02 7.48
C ASN A 16 19.92 -16.11 6.27
N ILE A 17 20.02 -14.82 6.52
CA ILE A 17 20.23 -13.82 5.47
C ILE A 17 21.67 -13.93 4.99
N GLN A 18 21.84 -14.37 3.76
CA GLN A 18 23.11 -14.30 3.03
C GLN A 18 23.19 -12.93 2.36
N ASP A 19 23.96 -12.02 2.95
CA ASP A 19 24.27 -10.74 2.31
C ASP A 19 25.61 -10.83 1.56
N PRO A 20 25.58 -10.92 0.22
CA PRO A 20 26.82 -11.02 -0.57
C PRO A 20 27.71 -9.79 -0.47
N ASN A 21 27.17 -8.65 -0.03
CA ASN A 21 27.92 -7.42 0.15
C ASN A 21 28.44 -7.23 1.58
N GLY A 22 28.10 -8.11 2.52
CA GLY A 22 28.56 -8.06 3.90
C GLY A 22 28.09 -6.84 4.71
N ILE A 23 27.03 -6.15 4.23
CA ILE A 23 26.49 -4.94 4.88
C ILE A 23 25.76 -5.30 6.17
N PHE A 24 25.07 -6.46 6.17
CA PHE A 24 24.31 -6.94 7.32
C PHE A 24 24.95 -8.18 7.93
N LYS A 25 25.05 -8.21 9.24
CA LYS A 25 25.37 -9.42 9.99
C LYS A 25 24.07 -10.12 10.40
N ASN A 26 24.09 -11.44 10.47
CA ASN A 26 22.91 -12.23 10.86
C ASN A 26 22.27 -11.80 12.20
N ASN A 27 23.04 -11.18 13.09
CA ASN A 27 22.56 -10.72 14.40
C ASN A 27 21.96 -9.31 14.39
N ASP A 28 22.08 -8.58 13.28
CA ASP A 28 21.63 -7.18 13.19
C ASP A 28 20.14 -7.07 12.81
N MET A 29 19.54 -8.19 12.35
CA MET A 29 18.16 -8.23 11.90
C MET A 29 17.27 -9.00 12.87
N PRO A 30 16.02 -8.51 13.11
CA PRO A 30 15.06 -9.28 13.87
C PRO A 30 14.77 -10.62 13.20
N ARG A 31 14.71 -11.68 14.01
CA ARG A 31 14.47 -13.04 13.52
C ARG A 31 13.00 -13.39 13.58
N TYR A 32 12.35 -13.34 12.43
CA TYR A 32 10.94 -13.73 12.25
C TYR A 32 10.78 -14.67 11.06
N PRO A 33 11.45 -15.86 11.08
CA PRO A 33 11.40 -16.79 9.95
C PRO A 33 10.01 -17.42 9.83
N HIS A 34 9.59 -17.64 8.60
CA HIS A 34 8.36 -18.36 8.24
C HIS A 34 7.09 -17.81 8.90
N GLN A 35 7.07 -16.53 9.25
CA GLN A 35 5.88 -15.88 9.81
C GLN A 35 4.95 -15.43 8.70
N LYS A 36 3.67 -15.76 8.82
CA LYS A 36 2.65 -15.20 7.94
C LYS A 36 2.29 -13.80 8.40
N ILE A 37 2.43 -12.83 7.51
CA ILE A 37 2.16 -11.42 7.75
C ILE A 37 1.14 -10.89 6.75
N TRP A 38 0.43 -9.81 7.10
CA TRP A 38 -0.62 -9.21 6.27
C TRP A 38 -0.35 -7.71 6.01
N PRO A 39 0.70 -7.36 5.26
CA PRO A 39 1.05 -5.97 5.00
C PRO A 39 0.19 -5.30 3.93
N TYR A 40 -0.57 -6.05 3.15
CA TYR A 40 -1.35 -5.55 2.01
C TYR A 40 -0.51 -4.73 1.03
N THR A 41 0.57 -5.32 0.56
CA THR A 41 1.48 -4.78 -0.46
C THR A 41 2.21 -5.90 -1.18
N ASP A 42 2.60 -5.65 -2.43
CA ASP A 42 3.49 -6.52 -3.21
C ASP A 42 4.97 -6.07 -3.12
N PHE A 43 5.25 -4.95 -2.41
CA PHE A 43 6.56 -4.33 -2.24
C PHE A 43 7.23 -3.80 -3.51
N VAL A 44 6.52 -3.75 -4.65
CA VAL A 44 7.06 -3.24 -5.91
C VAL A 44 6.45 -1.89 -6.30
N GLN A 45 6.98 -1.30 -7.36
CA GLN A 45 6.48 -0.04 -7.91
C GLN A 45 5.55 -0.31 -9.09
N HIS A 46 4.49 0.50 -9.17
CA HIS A 46 3.55 0.54 -10.29
C HIS A 46 3.42 1.95 -10.83
N ARG A 47 3.04 2.06 -12.10
CA ARG A 47 2.81 3.37 -12.73
C ARG A 47 1.42 3.86 -12.35
N LEU A 48 1.34 4.89 -11.52
CA LEU A 48 0.08 5.51 -11.15
C LEU A 48 -0.15 6.85 -11.87
N PHE A 49 0.91 7.47 -12.40
CA PHE A 49 0.85 8.77 -13.09
C PHE A 49 0.15 9.85 -12.26
N MET A 50 0.33 9.82 -10.97
CA MET A 50 -0.07 10.93 -10.11
C MET A 50 0.89 12.08 -10.39
N GLU A 51 0.34 13.21 -10.79
CA GLU A 51 1.10 14.43 -11.01
C GLU A 51 1.61 14.95 -9.67
N ASN A 52 2.90 15.06 -9.55
CA ASN A 52 3.61 15.62 -8.39
C ASN A 52 4.99 16.13 -8.83
N ASP A 53 5.72 16.73 -7.93
CA ASP A 53 7.07 17.24 -8.18
C ASP A 53 8.10 16.11 -8.41
N ILE A 54 7.76 14.87 -8.13
CA ILE A 54 8.58 13.72 -8.45
C ILE A 54 8.39 13.41 -9.93
N ARG A 55 9.46 13.53 -10.71
CA ARG A 55 9.46 13.39 -12.17
C ARG A 55 9.26 11.96 -12.68
N THR A 56 8.48 11.18 -11.97
CA THR A 56 8.20 9.78 -12.32
C THR A 56 6.75 9.44 -12.06
N GLY A 57 6.16 8.64 -12.95
CA GLY A 57 4.83 8.07 -12.74
C GLY A 57 4.81 6.83 -11.84
N TRP A 58 5.98 6.38 -11.35
CA TRP A 58 6.12 5.18 -10.55
C TRP A 58 5.92 5.48 -9.06
N CYS A 59 5.07 4.68 -8.42
CA CYS A 59 4.80 4.76 -7.00
C CYS A 59 4.94 3.36 -6.37
N ARG A 60 5.67 3.26 -5.27
CA ARG A 60 5.76 2.01 -4.52
C ARG A 60 4.42 1.72 -3.86
N THR A 61 3.94 0.48 -3.94
CA THR A 61 2.78 0.03 -3.20
C THR A 61 3.06 0.12 -1.70
N THR A 62 2.42 1.08 -1.04
CA THR A 62 2.58 1.25 0.41
C THR A 62 1.82 0.16 1.16
N PRO A 63 2.40 -0.45 2.21
CA PRO A 63 1.65 -1.30 3.11
C PRO A 63 0.41 -0.59 3.66
N LEU A 64 -0.71 -1.31 3.78
CA LEU A 64 -1.94 -0.73 4.33
C LEU A 64 -2.11 -0.99 5.83
N TRP A 65 -1.37 -1.93 6.41
CA TRP A 65 -1.42 -2.17 7.85
C TRP A 65 -1.09 -0.90 8.65
N GLY A 66 -1.82 -0.65 9.71
CA GLY A 66 -1.68 0.54 10.54
C GLY A 66 -2.28 1.82 9.94
N ARG A 67 -3.01 1.71 8.81
CA ARG A 67 -3.61 2.91 8.19
C ARG A 67 -4.71 3.52 9.01
N GLY A 68 -5.51 2.72 9.69
CA GLY A 68 -6.52 3.20 10.62
C GLY A 68 -5.95 3.96 11.83
N LEU A 69 -4.71 3.65 12.20
CA LEU A 69 -4.03 4.31 13.31
C LEU A 69 -3.42 5.67 12.97
N SER A 70 -3.25 6.00 11.68
CA SER A 70 -2.57 7.23 11.26
C SER A 70 -3.11 8.47 11.96
N LYS A 71 -4.42 8.67 11.92
CA LYS A 71 -5.08 9.83 12.55
C LYS A 71 -4.87 9.88 14.06
N LEU A 72 -4.95 8.74 14.72
CA LEU A 72 -4.76 8.64 16.16
C LEU A 72 -3.31 8.93 16.57
N CYS A 73 -2.34 8.49 15.76
CA CYS A 73 -0.92 8.62 16.09
C CYS A 73 -0.33 9.96 15.65
N THR A 74 -0.77 10.50 14.52
CA THR A 74 -0.15 11.70 13.90
C THR A 74 -1.07 12.92 13.87
N GLY A 75 -2.36 12.77 14.18
CA GLY A 75 -3.37 13.82 14.03
C GLY A 75 -3.77 14.11 12.57
N ALA A 76 -3.16 13.43 11.59
CA ALA A 76 -3.39 13.65 10.16
C ALA A 76 -3.89 12.40 9.44
N GLU A 77 -4.75 12.61 8.47
CA GLU A 77 -5.28 11.56 7.59
C GLU A 77 -4.75 11.61 6.16
N ASP A 78 -3.82 12.52 5.90
CA ASP A 78 -3.25 12.69 4.57
C ASP A 78 -2.71 11.36 4.01
N ARG A 79 -3.01 11.11 2.75
CA ARG A 79 -2.68 9.88 2.06
C ARG A 79 -1.88 10.19 0.81
N LEU A 80 -1.26 9.13 0.27
CA LEU A 80 -0.28 9.18 -0.81
C LEU A 80 1.04 9.81 -0.34
N HIS A 81 2.10 9.66 -1.13
CA HIS A 81 3.45 10.09 -0.74
C HIS A 81 3.64 11.61 -0.75
N ASP A 82 2.72 12.34 -1.38
CA ASP A 82 2.71 13.81 -1.48
C ASP A 82 1.55 14.45 -0.70
N CYS A 83 0.85 13.69 0.12
CA CYS A 83 -0.25 14.13 0.99
C CYS A 83 -1.44 14.78 0.26
N ARG A 84 -1.59 14.54 -1.06
CA ARG A 84 -2.66 15.16 -1.85
C ARG A 84 -4.07 14.66 -1.54
N ALA A 85 -4.18 13.44 -1.03
CA ALA A 85 -5.47 12.86 -0.66
C ALA A 85 -5.74 13.11 0.83
N ARG A 86 -6.88 13.70 1.14
CA ARG A 86 -7.28 14.08 2.49
C ARG A 86 -7.91 12.94 3.29
N ASN A 87 -8.25 11.84 2.62
CA ASN A 87 -8.89 10.67 3.22
C ASN A 87 -8.71 9.44 2.33
N THR A 88 -9.14 8.29 2.82
CA THR A 88 -9.03 7.00 2.12
C THR A 88 -9.79 6.98 0.79
N MET A 89 -10.99 7.58 0.72
CA MET A 89 -11.77 7.67 -0.52
C MET A 89 -11.01 8.42 -1.62
N GLU A 90 -10.47 9.59 -1.28
CA GLU A 90 -9.68 10.38 -2.22
C GLU A 90 -8.42 9.64 -2.67
N ALA A 91 -7.74 8.96 -1.75
CA ALA A 91 -6.58 8.16 -2.09
C ALA A 91 -6.92 7.07 -3.11
N ILE A 92 -8.02 6.35 -2.93
CA ILE A 92 -8.51 5.37 -3.89
C ILE A 92 -8.75 6.05 -5.25
N MET A 93 -9.46 7.17 -5.28
CA MET A 93 -9.82 7.85 -6.52
C MET A 93 -8.61 8.39 -7.29
N TRP A 94 -7.57 8.83 -6.59
CA TRP A 94 -6.33 9.28 -7.22
C TRP A 94 -5.57 8.19 -7.98
N HIS A 95 -5.83 6.91 -7.71
CA HIS A 95 -5.30 5.80 -8.52
C HIS A 95 -5.92 5.69 -9.92
N GLY A 96 -6.96 6.48 -10.22
CA GLY A 96 -7.78 6.36 -11.43
C GLY A 96 -7.29 7.15 -12.65
N ASN A 97 -6.02 7.56 -12.73
CA ASN A 97 -5.47 8.20 -13.92
C ASN A 97 -5.64 7.29 -15.15
N ALA A 98 -5.88 7.87 -16.32
CA ALA A 98 -6.13 7.13 -17.56
C ALA A 98 -4.97 6.19 -17.97
N LYS A 99 -3.74 6.51 -17.57
CA LYS A 99 -2.52 5.72 -17.84
C LYS A 99 -2.10 4.85 -16.66
N SER A 100 -2.84 4.87 -15.54
CA SER A 100 -2.51 4.15 -14.33
C SER A 100 -2.69 2.63 -14.49
N ASP A 101 -1.76 1.86 -13.95
CA ASP A 101 -1.87 0.40 -13.84
C ASP A 101 -3.07 -0.01 -12.95
N ALA A 102 -3.53 0.88 -12.05
CA ALA A 102 -4.69 0.66 -11.19
C ALA A 102 -6.03 1.08 -11.82
N ARG A 103 -6.06 1.65 -13.03
CA ARG A 103 -7.24 2.23 -13.65
C ARG A 103 -8.46 1.31 -13.59
N TYR A 104 -8.31 0.05 -14.02
CA TYR A 104 -9.43 -0.90 -14.04
C TYR A 104 -9.97 -1.24 -12.64
N ALA A 105 -9.10 -1.23 -11.64
CA ALA A 105 -9.54 -1.42 -10.25
C ALA A 105 -10.43 -0.27 -9.79
N ILE A 106 -10.10 0.97 -10.19
CA ILE A 106 -10.88 2.15 -9.84
C ILE A 106 -12.19 2.21 -10.63
N GLU A 107 -12.20 1.82 -11.89
CA GLU A 107 -13.44 1.70 -12.66
C GLU A 107 -14.42 0.69 -12.01
N LYS A 108 -13.91 -0.46 -11.56
CA LYS A 108 -14.72 -1.43 -10.80
C LYS A 108 -15.19 -0.85 -9.47
N PHE A 109 -14.35 -0.15 -8.74
CA PHE A 109 -14.72 0.49 -7.47
C PHE A 109 -15.83 1.52 -7.65
N ARG A 110 -15.77 2.35 -8.70
CA ARG A 110 -16.82 3.32 -9.02
C ARG A 110 -18.18 2.69 -9.28
N ASN A 111 -18.18 1.49 -9.87
CA ASN A 111 -19.40 0.75 -10.22
C ASN A 111 -19.98 -0.08 -9.06
N LEU A 112 -19.33 -0.12 -7.91
CA LEU A 112 -19.86 -0.77 -6.71
C LEU A 112 -21.03 0.03 -6.11
N SER A 113 -21.88 -0.64 -5.34
CA SER A 113 -22.88 0.03 -4.51
C SER A 113 -22.19 0.98 -3.51
N LYS A 114 -22.95 1.95 -2.99
CA LYS A 114 -22.43 2.82 -1.92
C LYS A 114 -21.96 1.99 -0.72
N THR A 115 -22.76 1.02 -0.31
CA THR A 115 -22.47 0.14 0.82
C THR A 115 -21.16 -0.63 0.63
N ASP A 116 -20.91 -1.16 -0.57
CA ASP A 116 -19.68 -1.91 -0.84
C ASP A 116 -18.45 -0.98 -0.84
N ARG A 117 -18.58 0.24 -1.36
CA ARG A 117 -17.50 1.22 -1.28
C ARG A 117 -17.19 1.61 0.16
N ASP A 118 -18.22 1.86 0.96
CA ASP A 118 -18.08 2.19 2.38
C ASP A 118 -17.42 1.03 3.16
N ASN A 119 -17.80 -0.21 2.86
CA ASN A 119 -17.17 -1.40 3.45
C ASN A 119 -15.68 -1.54 3.11
N ILE A 120 -15.29 -1.21 1.88
CA ILE A 120 -13.87 -1.21 1.48
C ILE A 120 -13.10 -0.15 2.28
N ILE A 121 -13.65 1.05 2.43
CA ILE A 121 -13.02 2.12 3.21
C ILE A 121 -12.90 1.70 4.67
N PHE A 122 -13.98 1.21 5.25
CA PHE A 122 -14.01 0.71 6.63
C PHE A 122 -12.94 -0.36 6.86
N PHE A 123 -12.82 -1.31 5.93
CA PHE A 123 -11.77 -2.34 6.00
C PHE A 123 -10.36 -1.71 6.03
N ILE A 124 -10.05 -0.78 5.14
CA ILE A 124 -8.72 -0.12 5.10
C ILE A 124 -8.44 0.65 6.38
N GLU A 125 -9.46 1.24 6.97
CA GLU A 125 -9.36 2.01 8.21
C GLU A 125 -9.36 1.15 9.47
N SER A 126 -9.66 -0.15 9.34
CA SER A 126 -9.63 -1.11 10.45
C SER A 126 -8.31 -1.89 10.58
N ILE A 127 -7.38 -1.73 9.63
CA ILE A 127 -6.12 -2.48 9.57
C ILE A 127 -4.89 -1.59 9.76
#